data_352587ac442444b64add393f9dfa0fd2
#
_entry.id   352587ac442444b64add393f9dfa0fd2
#
_cell.length_a   1.000
_cell.length_b   1.000
_cell.length_c   1.000
_cell.angle_alpha   90.00
_cell.angle_beta   90.00
_cell.angle_gamma   90.00
#
_symmetry.space_group_name_H-M   'P 1'
#
loop_
_entity.id
_entity.type
_entity.pdbx_description
1 polymer ?
#
loop_
_entity_poly.entity_id
_entity_poly.type
_entity_poly.pdbx_seq_one_letter_code
_entity_poly.pdbx_strand_id
1 'polypeptide(L)'
;MIQFDRLLTRLHRVKPSLAEALRSTIEGLRTAPHSDIGALLAPLLPPKELIEPNLGEIPTSEGRTLPIFVMGAGRGGVARSLTKLIVERDLDTRCVIVETDPGRMLATLLSDDWSEALTEDRVRFAVGPDILRSVQNALPEELDPLLEPVLTPSIRLVRSNSLQPAAIIDAGFRRAVLAHAQLFRKRCHELGHRRDQERTPLAKKSWRIFSLVGGKTTALKHLAPSILRAAKQAGHEDIVDVTNSSDPFISSQLSRRAFDVDPDLALSFLKPGRTLVPWRKSIPSIVLVSSNPNLLPIETFDWSERDLIVLADPSFVPIYRRLGLDPVVRPLAADIPDPSRLQRIEAPPCDVLAVGSLPDASFVMPGLTAPLHDLIRRLAEIWIANPDRTAREILNSTRLPAPAAAHPRIELGLAYEATRLRRIRSVMVLIEAGFKVRVHGDDDWQNVLKGTSGEGCWHGWLRAGDEQSAAFRHAPVTINVNHFAAPDMLNMRSFEVPAAGGVLVTDDRSVLRSSFEVGREVLAFGRVEELPDLVGDVLRDGDVRQDIADAGRRRAVRDHSWTAWWTWAEQELRKRFG
;
A
#
# COMPACT_ATOMS: atom_id res chain seq x y z
N MET A 1 -42.39 0.82 35.36
CA MET A 1 -43.12 0.27 34.20
C MET A 1 -43.25 1.24 33.03
N ILE A 2 -43.80 2.44 33.23
CA ILE A 2 -43.99 3.44 32.14
C ILE A 2 -42.68 3.77 31.39
N GLN A 3 -41.54 3.78 32.05
CA GLN A 3 -40.26 4.10 31.44
C GLN A 3 -39.77 2.98 30.50
N PHE A 4 -39.97 1.71 30.85
CA PHE A 4 -39.60 0.57 30.00
C PHE A 4 -40.48 0.47 28.77
N ASP A 5 -41.79 0.70 28.92
CA ASP A 5 -42.72 0.68 27.79
C ASP A 5 -42.41 1.79 26.79
N ARG A 6 -42.06 2.97 27.31
CA ARG A 6 -41.63 4.09 26.46
C ARG A 6 -40.30 3.77 25.76
N LEU A 7 -39.33 3.18 26.46
CA LEU A 7 -38.08 2.78 25.88
C LEU A 7 -38.27 1.73 24.80
N LEU A 8 -38.99 0.64 25.09
CA LEU A 8 -39.27 -0.41 24.10
C LEU A 8 -40.01 0.11 22.87
N THR A 9 -41.01 0.95 23.05
CA THR A 9 -41.76 1.56 21.94
C THR A 9 -40.84 2.43 21.08
N ARG A 10 -39.97 3.18 21.70
CA ARG A 10 -38.97 4.00 21.01
C ARG A 10 -37.97 3.11 20.26
N LEU A 11 -37.42 2.07 20.90
CA LEU A 11 -36.48 1.16 20.30
C LEU A 11 -37.04 0.40 19.11
N HIS A 12 -38.29 -0.10 19.21
CA HIS A 12 -38.97 -0.75 18.10
C HIS A 12 -39.07 0.14 16.86
N ARG A 13 -39.21 1.45 17.08
CA ARG A 13 -39.29 2.42 15.98
C ARG A 13 -37.98 2.74 15.33
N VAL A 14 -36.89 2.84 16.09
CA VAL A 14 -35.60 3.36 15.60
C VAL A 14 -34.52 2.28 15.50
N LYS A 15 -34.56 1.25 16.34
CA LYS A 15 -33.56 0.15 16.38
C LYS A 15 -34.26 -1.19 16.69
N PRO A 16 -35.02 -1.76 15.74
CA PRO A 16 -35.84 -2.98 15.98
C PRO A 16 -35.02 -4.18 16.51
N SER A 17 -33.83 -4.41 15.97
CA SER A 17 -32.94 -5.51 16.42
C SER A 17 -32.50 -5.35 17.88
N LEU A 18 -32.24 -4.13 18.32
CA LEU A 18 -31.92 -3.85 19.74
C LEU A 18 -33.16 -4.05 20.62
N ALA A 19 -34.34 -3.62 20.18
CA ALA A 19 -35.58 -3.84 20.90
C ALA A 19 -35.84 -5.34 21.13
N GLU A 20 -35.63 -6.16 20.11
CA GLU A 20 -35.80 -7.61 20.19
C GLU A 20 -34.80 -8.25 21.15
N ALA A 21 -33.51 -7.85 21.08
CA ALA A 21 -32.46 -8.36 21.97
C ALA A 21 -32.72 -8.05 23.46
N LEU A 22 -33.39 -6.94 23.75
CA LEU A 22 -33.71 -6.52 25.13
C LEU A 22 -35.07 -7.00 25.64
N ARG A 23 -35.95 -7.53 24.77
CA ARG A 23 -37.33 -7.90 25.11
C ARG A 23 -37.41 -8.83 26.30
N SER A 24 -36.73 -9.98 26.26
CA SER A 24 -36.76 -10.98 27.33
C SER A 24 -36.24 -10.44 28.66
N THR A 25 -35.23 -9.59 28.63
CA THR A 25 -34.67 -8.93 29.82
C THR A 25 -35.68 -7.97 30.44
N ILE A 26 -36.36 -7.17 29.62
CA ILE A 26 -37.41 -6.23 30.09
C ILE A 26 -38.62 -6.97 30.61
N GLU A 27 -39.05 -8.05 29.96
CA GLU A 27 -40.16 -8.89 30.42
C GLU A 27 -39.83 -9.55 31.76
N GLY A 28 -38.62 -10.07 31.94
CA GLY A 28 -38.15 -10.61 33.22
C GLY A 28 -38.18 -9.58 34.34
N LEU A 29 -37.79 -8.33 34.07
CA LEU A 29 -37.82 -7.24 35.05
C LEU A 29 -39.26 -6.78 35.38
N ARG A 30 -40.22 -6.92 34.46
CA ARG A 30 -41.64 -6.61 34.73
C ARG A 30 -42.29 -7.54 35.74
N THR A 31 -41.84 -8.79 35.80
CA THR A 31 -42.35 -9.82 36.72
C THR A 31 -41.63 -9.82 38.07
N ALA A 32 -40.57 -9.04 38.24
CA ALA A 32 -39.85 -8.92 39.49
C ALA A 32 -40.69 -8.12 40.52
N PRO A 33 -40.64 -8.50 41.83
CA PRO A 33 -41.32 -7.71 42.87
C PRO A 33 -40.79 -6.28 42.88
N HIS A 34 -41.65 -5.30 43.21
CA HIS A 34 -41.48 -3.84 43.08
C HIS A 34 -40.32 -3.24 43.89
N SER A 35 -39.15 -3.88 43.93
CA SER A 35 -37.91 -3.28 44.37
C SER A 35 -37.36 -2.34 43.28
N ASP A 36 -36.72 -1.27 43.68
CA ASP A 36 -36.09 -0.26 42.84
C ASP A 36 -35.33 -0.90 41.68
N ILE A 37 -35.82 -0.81 40.47
CA ILE A 37 -35.19 -1.36 39.24
C ILE A 37 -33.78 -0.77 39.07
N GLY A 38 -33.58 0.49 39.48
CA GLY A 38 -32.27 1.13 39.52
C GLY A 38 -31.27 0.37 40.38
N ALA A 39 -31.72 -0.12 41.54
CA ALA A 39 -30.87 -0.91 42.44
C ALA A 39 -30.52 -2.30 41.85
N LEU A 40 -31.43 -2.89 41.04
CA LEU A 40 -31.15 -4.15 40.36
C LEU A 40 -30.17 -4.00 39.19
N LEU A 41 -30.20 -2.89 38.49
CA LEU A 41 -29.37 -2.64 37.32
C LEU A 41 -28.03 -1.99 37.67
N ALA A 42 -27.93 -1.27 38.80
CA ALA A 42 -26.71 -0.58 39.22
C ALA A 42 -25.45 -1.48 39.31
N PRO A 43 -25.53 -2.74 39.82
CA PRO A 43 -24.38 -3.63 39.86
C PRO A 43 -23.88 -4.07 38.49
N LEU A 44 -24.69 -3.95 37.44
CA LEU A 44 -24.31 -4.30 36.08
C LEU A 44 -23.45 -3.23 35.40
N LEU A 45 -23.42 -2.02 35.95
CA LEU A 45 -22.61 -0.92 35.43
C LEU A 45 -21.20 -0.95 36.03
N PRO A 46 -20.17 -0.66 35.24
CA PRO A 46 -18.81 -0.53 35.77
C PRO A 46 -18.70 0.66 36.74
N PRO A 47 -17.72 0.67 37.67
CA PRO A 47 -17.48 1.80 38.58
C PRO A 47 -17.33 3.14 37.85
N LYS A 48 -17.80 4.24 38.47
CA LYS A 48 -17.72 5.59 37.87
C LYS A 48 -16.28 6.10 37.70
N GLU A 49 -15.35 5.57 38.47
CA GLU A 49 -13.94 5.98 38.54
C GLU A 49 -13.08 5.37 37.43
N LEU A 50 -13.61 4.44 36.64
CA LEU A 50 -12.89 3.88 35.52
C LEU A 50 -12.73 4.93 34.42
N ILE A 51 -11.47 5.32 34.15
CA ILE A 51 -11.09 6.27 33.12
C ILE A 51 -11.46 5.66 31.76
N GLU A 52 -12.30 6.34 31.00
CA GLU A 52 -12.61 5.94 29.63
C GLU A 52 -11.35 6.10 28.74
N PRO A 53 -11.10 5.15 27.81
CA PRO A 53 -9.94 5.26 26.95
C PRO A 53 -10.01 6.54 26.10
N ASN A 54 -8.89 7.25 26.03
CA ASN A 54 -8.76 8.39 25.13
C ASN A 54 -8.97 7.90 23.68
N LEU A 55 -9.97 8.46 23.01
CA LEU A 55 -10.34 8.05 21.65
C LEU A 55 -9.24 8.37 20.64
N GLY A 56 -8.26 9.22 21.01
CA GLY A 56 -7.20 9.65 20.11
C GLY A 56 -7.74 10.18 18.78
N GLU A 57 -6.88 10.47 17.87
CA GLU A 57 -7.31 10.80 16.51
C GLU A 57 -7.88 9.55 15.82
N ILE A 58 -9.12 9.62 15.37
CA ILE A 58 -9.67 8.61 14.48
C ILE A 58 -8.89 8.73 13.17
N PRO A 59 -8.21 7.68 12.70
CA PRO A 59 -7.48 7.77 11.46
C PRO A 59 -8.48 7.97 10.32
N THR A 60 -8.50 9.17 9.78
CA THR A 60 -9.15 9.48 8.52
C THR A 60 -8.10 9.25 7.44
N SER A 61 -8.16 8.14 6.73
CA SER A 61 -7.42 7.99 5.49
C SER A 61 -8.24 8.63 4.38
N GLU A 62 -7.91 9.88 4.02
CA GLU A 62 -8.43 10.57 2.83
C GLU A 62 -9.93 10.35 2.54
N GLY A 63 -10.78 10.69 3.51
CA GLY A 63 -12.24 10.63 3.35
C GLY A 63 -12.88 9.26 3.56
N ARG A 64 -12.15 8.24 4.04
CA ARG A 64 -12.71 6.93 4.38
C ARG A 64 -12.34 6.54 5.79
N THR A 65 -13.34 6.38 6.62
CA THR A 65 -13.20 5.89 7.99
C THR A 65 -13.53 4.39 8.03
N LEU A 66 -12.66 3.63 8.69
CA LEU A 66 -12.89 2.21 8.94
C LEU A 66 -14.01 2.04 9.98
N PRO A 67 -14.80 0.96 9.92
CA PRO A 67 -15.79 0.67 10.94
C PRO A 67 -15.13 0.55 12.31
N ILE A 68 -15.77 1.12 13.33
CA ILE A 68 -15.30 1.14 14.71
C ILE A 68 -16.20 0.20 15.52
N PHE A 69 -15.59 -0.74 16.23
CA PHE A 69 -16.31 -1.63 17.13
C PHE A 69 -16.01 -1.24 18.57
N VAL A 70 -17.07 -0.95 19.32
CA VAL A 70 -16.99 -0.67 20.76
C VAL A 70 -17.34 -1.96 21.51
N MET A 71 -16.35 -2.61 22.10
CA MET A 71 -16.50 -3.87 22.82
C MET A 71 -16.90 -3.58 24.27
N GLY A 72 -18.12 -3.96 24.61
CA GLY A 72 -18.79 -3.65 25.86
C GLY A 72 -19.43 -2.25 25.87
N ALA A 73 -20.67 -2.15 26.31
CA ALA A 73 -21.38 -0.87 26.38
C ALA A 73 -20.79 0.07 27.46
N GLY A 74 -20.18 -0.50 28.50
CA GLY A 74 -19.65 0.27 29.63
C GLY A 74 -20.72 1.13 30.30
N ARG A 75 -20.38 2.41 30.56
CA ARG A 75 -21.37 3.47 30.93
C ARG A 75 -21.82 4.28 29.72
N GLY A 76 -21.44 3.88 28.52
CA GLY A 76 -21.85 4.51 27.29
C GLY A 76 -21.04 5.74 26.86
N GLY A 77 -20.09 6.23 27.64
CA GLY A 77 -19.33 7.43 27.33
C GLY A 77 -18.56 7.32 26.01
N VAL A 78 -17.84 6.22 25.80
CA VAL A 78 -17.10 5.96 24.55
C VAL A 78 -18.03 5.93 23.34
N ALA A 79 -19.15 5.20 23.44
CA ALA A 79 -20.10 5.07 22.33
C ALA A 79 -20.75 6.43 21.98
N ARG A 80 -21.13 7.22 23.01
CA ARG A 80 -21.70 8.55 22.79
C ARG A 80 -20.68 9.52 22.22
N SER A 81 -19.45 9.53 22.73
CA SER A 81 -18.38 10.38 22.20
C SER A 81 -18.06 10.07 20.75
N LEU A 82 -18.04 8.79 20.37
CA LEU A 82 -17.89 8.36 18.98
C LEU A 82 -19.09 8.76 18.11
N THR A 83 -20.31 8.59 18.61
CA THR A 83 -21.52 9.01 17.89
C THR A 83 -21.46 10.51 17.60
N LYS A 84 -21.17 11.32 18.61
CA LYS A 84 -21.02 12.76 18.47
C LYS A 84 -19.97 13.13 17.43
N LEU A 85 -18.81 12.48 17.47
CA LEU A 85 -17.74 12.70 16.52
C LEU A 85 -18.13 12.32 15.09
N ILE A 86 -18.86 11.21 14.91
CA ILE A 86 -19.39 10.77 13.62
C ILE A 86 -20.35 11.81 13.04
N VAL A 87 -21.24 12.34 13.87
CA VAL A 87 -22.25 13.34 13.47
C VAL A 87 -21.58 14.69 13.18
N GLU A 88 -20.80 15.23 14.13
CA GLU A 88 -20.19 16.56 14.03
C GLU A 88 -19.19 16.70 12.87
N ARG A 89 -18.49 15.62 12.54
CA ARG A 89 -17.51 15.62 11.45
C ARG A 89 -18.02 15.01 10.16
N ASP A 90 -19.29 14.63 10.14
CA ASP A 90 -19.94 13.93 9.01
C ASP A 90 -19.09 12.75 8.45
N LEU A 91 -18.57 11.93 9.37
CA LEU A 91 -17.69 10.84 9.00
C LEU A 91 -18.47 9.72 8.33
N ASP A 92 -18.05 9.27 7.16
CA ASP A 92 -18.59 8.07 6.50
C ASP A 92 -18.05 6.79 7.17
N THR A 93 -18.22 6.70 8.49
CA THR A 93 -17.85 5.53 9.29
C THR A 93 -19.05 4.99 10.04
N ARG A 94 -18.98 3.72 10.41
CA ARG A 94 -19.99 3.06 11.22
C ARG A 94 -19.42 2.68 12.58
N CYS A 95 -20.24 2.84 13.61
CA CYS A 95 -19.94 2.42 14.96
C CYS A 95 -20.84 1.24 15.32
N VAL A 96 -20.28 0.10 15.70
CA VAL A 96 -21.00 -1.06 16.19
C VAL A 96 -20.70 -1.26 17.66
N ILE A 97 -21.72 -1.12 18.50
CA ILE A 97 -21.63 -1.32 19.95
C ILE A 97 -21.97 -2.77 20.23
N VAL A 98 -21.01 -3.53 20.74
CA VAL A 98 -21.14 -4.96 21.01
C VAL A 98 -21.24 -5.18 22.53
N GLU A 99 -22.36 -5.72 23.01
CA GLU A 99 -22.56 -6.07 24.42
C GLU A 99 -23.16 -7.48 24.55
N THR A 100 -22.49 -8.33 25.29
CA THR A 100 -22.89 -9.73 25.47
C THR A 100 -24.00 -9.94 26.50
N ASP A 101 -24.18 -8.98 27.39
CA ASP A 101 -25.18 -9.01 28.45
C ASP A 101 -26.31 -7.99 28.16
N PRO A 102 -27.51 -8.46 27.78
CA PRO A 102 -28.65 -7.59 27.53
C PRO A 102 -29.06 -6.76 28.76
N GLY A 103 -28.89 -7.29 29.98
CA GLY A 103 -29.17 -6.56 31.23
C GLY A 103 -28.25 -5.37 31.40
N ARG A 104 -26.94 -5.56 31.10
CA ARG A 104 -25.94 -4.49 31.13
C ARG A 104 -26.24 -3.43 30.07
N MET A 105 -26.59 -3.83 28.85
CA MET A 105 -26.99 -2.88 27.81
C MET A 105 -28.18 -2.06 28.23
N LEU A 106 -29.19 -2.70 28.84
CA LEU A 106 -30.38 -2.03 29.35
C LEU A 106 -30.01 -1.03 30.46
N ALA A 107 -29.18 -1.43 31.43
CA ALA A 107 -28.70 -0.54 32.49
C ALA A 107 -27.98 0.68 31.93
N THR A 108 -27.14 0.48 30.91
CA THR A 108 -26.41 1.54 30.22
C THR A 108 -27.35 2.50 29.50
N LEU A 109 -28.35 2.01 28.79
CA LEU A 109 -29.35 2.84 28.09
C LEU A 109 -30.23 3.64 29.04
N LEU A 110 -30.43 3.15 30.26
CA LEU A 110 -31.23 3.85 31.29
C LEU A 110 -30.40 4.83 32.12
N SER A 111 -29.08 4.72 32.11
CA SER A 111 -28.18 5.53 32.94
C SER A 111 -27.91 6.92 32.39
N ASP A 112 -28.17 7.15 31.10
CA ASP A 112 -27.80 8.39 30.41
C ASP A 112 -28.61 8.63 29.13
N ASP A 113 -28.41 9.79 28.47
CA ASP A 113 -29.09 10.12 27.21
C ASP A 113 -28.39 9.48 26.00
N TRP A 114 -29.13 8.59 25.32
CA TRP A 114 -28.71 7.90 24.13
C TRP A 114 -29.46 8.34 22.86
N SER A 115 -30.16 9.47 22.94
CA SER A 115 -31.07 9.91 21.87
C SER A 115 -30.37 10.01 20.53
N GLU A 116 -29.17 10.58 20.48
CA GLU A 116 -28.38 10.75 19.26
C GLU A 116 -27.90 9.39 18.71
N ALA A 117 -27.31 8.54 19.55
CA ALA A 117 -26.83 7.23 19.13
C ALA A 117 -27.96 6.30 18.66
N LEU A 118 -29.16 6.41 19.24
CA LEU A 118 -30.31 5.61 18.85
C LEU A 118 -30.91 6.05 17.51
N THR A 119 -30.81 7.33 17.16
CA THR A 119 -31.35 7.89 15.91
C THR A 119 -30.34 7.90 14.77
N GLU A 120 -29.03 7.86 15.06
CA GLU A 120 -27.99 7.85 14.04
C GLU A 120 -27.87 6.49 13.34
N ASP A 121 -28.10 6.48 12.04
CA ASP A 121 -28.11 5.24 11.25
C ASP A 121 -26.75 4.55 11.12
N ARG A 122 -25.67 5.30 11.27
CA ARG A 122 -24.30 4.79 11.26
C ARG A 122 -23.92 4.11 12.59
N VAL A 123 -24.74 4.21 13.64
CA VAL A 123 -24.55 3.53 14.92
C VAL A 123 -25.45 2.29 15.00
N ARG A 124 -24.86 1.14 15.28
CA ARG A 124 -25.55 -0.16 15.39
C ARG A 124 -25.27 -0.81 16.75
N PHE A 125 -26.16 -1.70 17.15
CA PHE A 125 -26.09 -2.39 18.43
C PHE A 125 -26.15 -3.90 18.18
N ALA A 126 -25.12 -4.61 18.62
CA ALA A 126 -25.03 -6.06 18.62
C ALA A 126 -25.12 -6.55 20.08
N VAL A 127 -26.30 -6.96 20.53
CA VAL A 127 -26.56 -7.29 21.93
C VAL A 127 -27.00 -8.75 22.07
N GLY A 128 -26.35 -9.48 22.98
CA GLY A 128 -26.70 -10.86 23.31
C GLY A 128 -25.50 -11.75 23.57
N PRO A 129 -25.71 -12.91 24.23
CA PRO A 129 -24.64 -13.82 24.61
C PRO A 129 -23.95 -14.50 23.42
N ASP A 130 -24.69 -14.69 22.31
CA ASP A 130 -24.16 -15.17 21.06
C ASP A 130 -23.71 -13.96 20.21
N ILE A 131 -22.44 -13.63 20.31
CA ILE A 131 -21.82 -12.49 19.61
C ILE A 131 -21.99 -12.63 18.10
N LEU A 132 -21.84 -13.85 17.54
CA LEU A 132 -21.97 -14.10 16.11
C LEU A 132 -23.36 -13.69 15.63
N ARG A 133 -24.38 -14.24 16.24
CA ARG A 133 -25.78 -13.95 15.90
C ARG A 133 -26.14 -12.49 16.15
N SER A 134 -25.64 -11.92 17.25
CA SER A 134 -25.91 -10.51 17.59
C SER A 134 -25.31 -9.54 16.60
N VAL A 135 -24.07 -9.78 16.16
CA VAL A 135 -23.41 -8.98 15.13
C VAL A 135 -24.14 -9.15 13.79
N GLN A 136 -24.47 -10.38 13.40
CA GLN A 136 -25.23 -10.63 12.16
C GLN A 136 -26.58 -9.92 12.14
N ASN A 137 -27.30 -9.92 13.24
CA ASN A 137 -28.61 -9.25 13.35
C ASN A 137 -28.49 -7.71 13.39
N ALA A 138 -27.40 -7.18 13.91
CA ALA A 138 -27.17 -5.73 13.99
C ALA A 138 -26.78 -5.12 12.64
N LEU A 139 -26.36 -5.96 11.69
CA LEU A 139 -25.86 -5.55 10.40
C LEU A 139 -26.88 -5.91 9.32
N PRO A 140 -27.52 -4.91 8.68
CA PRO A 140 -28.41 -5.17 7.54
C PRO A 140 -27.64 -5.85 6.41
N GLU A 141 -28.28 -6.74 5.67
CA GLU A 141 -27.68 -7.45 4.54
C GLU A 141 -27.03 -6.52 3.51
N GLU A 142 -27.56 -5.33 3.33
CA GLU A 142 -27.04 -4.30 2.43
C GLU A 142 -25.72 -3.68 2.91
N LEU A 143 -25.40 -3.81 4.20
CA LEU A 143 -24.18 -3.30 4.83
C LEU A 143 -23.11 -4.36 5.02
N ASP A 144 -23.43 -5.62 4.76
CA ASP A 144 -22.53 -6.76 4.84
C ASP A 144 -21.16 -6.55 4.18
N PRO A 145 -21.14 -5.96 2.97
CA PRO A 145 -19.89 -5.74 2.28
C PRO A 145 -18.92 -4.76 2.97
N LEU A 146 -19.41 -3.95 3.91
CA LEU A 146 -18.60 -2.94 4.58
C LEU A 146 -17.93 -3.46 5.84
N LEU A 147 -18.23 -4.68 6.22
CA LEU A 147 -17.82 -5.30 7.48
C LEU A 147 -16.94 -6.50 7.25
N GLU A 148 -16.00 -6.36 6.39
CA GLU A 148 -14.92 -7.31 6.46
C GLU A 148 -14.20 -7.16 7.79
N PRO A 149 -14.08 -8.29 8.51
CA PRO A 149 -13.28 -8.36 9.70
C PRO A 149 -11.84 -8.33 9.30
N VAL A 150 -11.33 -7.20 9.21
CA VAL A 150 -9.90 -7.05 9.17
C VAL A 150 -9.42 -7.38 10.58
N LEU A 151 -8.99 -8.60 10.77
CA LEU A 151 -8.25 -9.04 11.97
C LEU A 151 -6.84 -8.42 11.99
N THR A 152 -6.67 -7.29 11.38
CA THR A 152 -5.44 -6.55 11.26
C THR A 152 -5.45 -5.38 12.24
N PRO A 153 -4.30 -4.77 12.52
CA PRO A 153 -4.20 -3.59 13.39
C PRO A 153 -5.08 -2.40 12.99
N SER A 154 -5.66 -2.43 11.80
CA SER A 154 -6.50 -1.36 11.27
C SER A 154 -7.95 -1.35 11.78
N ILE A 155 -8.47 -2.43 12.40
CA ILE A 155 -9.71 -2.34 13.18
C ILE A 155 -9.37 -1.80 14.56
N ARG A 156 -9.83 -0.61 14.86
CA ARG A 156 -9.84 -0.11 16.24
C ARG A 156 -10.91 -0.82 17.02
N LEU A 157 -10.52 -1.83 17.79
CA LEU A 157 -11.30 -2.30 18.93
C LEU A 157 -11.15 -1.28 20.04
N VAL A 158 -12.16 -0.46 20.24
CA VAL A 158 -12.23 0.40 21.41
C VAL A 158 -12.86 -0.40 22.53
N ARG A 159 -12.09 -0.73 23.55
CA ARG A 159 -12.59 -1.40 24.75
C ARG A 159 -13.22 -0.34 25.65
N SER A 160 -14.51 -0.45 25.89
CA SER A 160 -15.08 0.16 27.09
C SER A 160 -14.77 -0.77 28.27
N ASN A 161 -14.79 -0.23 29.49
CA ASN A 161 -14.51 -0.96 30.73
C ASN A 161 -15.56 -2.07 30.96
N SER A 162 -15.41 -3.21 30.27
CA SER A 162 -16.25 -4.39 30.40
C SER A 162 -15.76 -5.26 31.56
N LEU A 163 -16.70 -5.74 32.37
CA LEU A 163 -16.43 -6.69 33.46
C LEU A 163 -16.15 -8.12 32.95
N GLN A 164 -16.28 -8.37 31.65
CA GLN A 164 -16.01 -9.68 31.06
C GLN A 164 -14.55 -9.86 30.65
N PRO A 165 -14.01 -11.09 30.68
CA PRO A 165 -12.66 -11.37 30.19
C PRO A 165 -12.55 -10.98 28.70
N ALA A 166 -11.74 -9.98 28.42
CA ALA A 166 -11.54 -9.44 27.08
C ALA A 166 -11.21 -10.51 26.01
N ALA A 167 -10.50 -11.58 26.41
CA ALA A 167 -10.11 -12.66 25.52
C ALA A 167 -11.29 -13.48 24.96
N ILE A 168 -12.39 -13.66 25.73
CA ILE A 168 -13.56 -14.41 25.28
C ILE A 168 -14.37 -13.60 24.26
N ILE A 169 -14.51 -12.30 24.53
CA ILE A 169 -15.21 -11.38 23.62
C ILE A 169 -14.44 -11.27 22.30
N ASP A 170 -13.11 -11.07 22.36
CA ASP A 170 -12.25 -10.98 21.18
C ASP A 170 -12.31 -12.27 20.32
N ALA A 171 -12.28 -13.44 20.93
CA ALA A 171 -12.32 -14.72 20.19
C ALA A 171 -13.68 -15.00 19.54
N GLY A 172 -14.77 -14.67 20.22
CA GLY A 172 -16.14 -14.78 19.69
C GLY A 172 -16.36 -13.82 18.54
N PHE A 173 -15.99 -12.58 18.73
CA PHE A 173 -16.06 -11.52 17.72
C PHE A 173 -15.25 -11.90 16.47
N ARG A 174 -13.96 -12.30 16.63
CA ARG A 174 -13.13 -12.73 15.50
C ARG A 174 -13.77 -13.85 14.67
N ARG A 175 -14.38 -14.85 15.33
CA ARG A 175 -15.08 -15.93 14.63
C ARG A 175 -16.30 -15.43 13.86
N ALA A 176 -17.09 -14.55 14.48
CA ALA A 176 -18.29 -13.97 13.87
C ALA A 176 -17.96 -13.24 12.59
N VAL A 177 -16.97 -12.43 12.70
CA VAL A 177 -16.51 -11.56 11.65
C VAL A 177 -15.88 -12.36 10.49
N LEU A 178 -15.08 -13.40 10.75
CA LEU A 178 -14.52 -14.29 9.73
C LEU A 178 -15.61 -15.08 8.97
N ALA A 179 -16.60 -15.61 9.70
CA ALA A 179 -17.71 -16.35 9.10
C ALA A 179 -18.52 -15.47 8.15
N HIS A 180 -18.74 -14.21 8.55
CA HIS A 180 -19.47 -13.23 7.74
C HIS A 180 -18.70 -12.87 6.45
N ALA A 181 -17.41 -12.61 6.54
CA ALA A 181 -16.58 -12.36 5.37
C ALA A 181 -16.55 -13.54 4.38
N GLN A 182 -16.55 -14.77 4.88
CA GLN A 182 -16.60 -15.95 4.02
C GLN A 182 -17.93 -16.06 3.26
N LEU A 183 -19.05 -15.80 3.92
CA LEU A 183 -20.38 -15.77 3.29
C LEU A 183 -20.47 -14.69 2.23
N PHE A 184 -19.95 -13.50 2.53
CA PHE A 184 -19.93 -12.39 1.59
C PHE A 184 -19.07 -12.68 0.35
N ARG A 185 -17.84 -13.20 0.55
CA ARG A 185 -16.96 -13.60 -0.57
C ARG A 185 -17.64 -14.64 -1.47
N LYS A 186 -18.34 -15.63 -0.86
CA LYS A 186 -19.10 -16.63 -1.61
C LYS A 186 -20.20 -15.97 -2.44
N ARG A 187 -20.97 -15.03 -1.87
CA ARG A 187 -22.05 -14.31 -2.57
C ARG A 187 -21.52 -13.42 -3.70
N CYS A 188 -20.41 -12.69 -3.48
CA CYS A 188 -19.75 -11.92 -4.53
C CYS A 188 -19.26 -12.82 -5.67
N HIS A 189 -18.76 -14.01 -5.35
CA HIS A 189 -18.30 -14.97 -6.34
C HIS A 189 -19.48 -15.52 -7.18
N GLU A 190 -20.59 -15.88 -6.54
CA GLU A 190 -21.79 -16.39 -7.20
C GLU A 190 -22.45 -15.33 -8.11
N LEU A 191 -22.53 -14.08 -7.65
CA LEU A 191 -23.04 -12.96 -8.44
C LEU A 191 -22.09 -12.57 -9.58
N GLY A 192 -20.78 -12.64 -9.34
CA GLY A 192 -19.77 -12.44 -10.37
C GLY A 192 -19.92 -13.43 -11.51
N HIS A 193 -20.08 -14.71 -11.20
CA HIS A 193 -20.28 -15.78 -12.21
C HIS A 193 -21.50 -15.56 -13.11
N ARG A 194 -22.61 -15.04 -12.58
CA ARG A 194 -23.81 -14.77 -13.38
C ARG A 194 -23.62 -13.65 -14.40
N ARG A 195 -22.85 -12.63 -14.05
CA ARG A 195 -22.54 -11.49 -14.94
C ARG A 195 -21.43 -11.80 -15.96
N ASP A 196 -20.58 -12.81 -15.70
CA ASP A 196 -19.46 -13.18 -16.58
C ASP A 196 -19.87 -13.81 -17.91
N GLN A 197 -21.09 -14.39 -17.97
CA GLN A 197 -21.57 -15.08 -19.17
C GLN A 197 -21.97 -14.14 -20.32
N GLU A 198 -22.01 -12.82 -20.06
CA GLU A 198 -22.62 -11.85 -20.99
C GLU A 198 -21.65 -10.78 -21.56
N ARG A 199 -20.31 -10.86 -21.34
CA ARG A 199 -19.44 -9.70 -21.64
C ARG A 199 -18.17 -9.98 -22.47
N THR A 200 -17.92 -9.07 -23.44
CA THR A 200 -16.62 -8.76 -24.05
C THR A 200 -16.12 -7.42 -23.52
N PRO A 201 -15.42 -7.37 -22.38
CA PRO A 201 -15.10 -6.11 -21.68
C PRO A 201 -14.32 -5.09 -22.52
N LEU A 202 -13.42 -5.56 -23.41
CA LEU A 202 -12.50 -4.69 -24.17
C LEU A 202 -12.99 -4.29 -25.56
N ALA A 203 -14.19 -4.70 -25.97
CA ALA A 203 -14.78 -4.28 -27.24
C ALA A 203 -15.20 -2.79 -27.24
N LYS A 204 -15.31 -2.18 -26.05
CA LYS A 204 -15.67 -0.77 -25.88
C LYS A 204 -14.53 0.17 -26.28
N LYS A 205 -14.89 1.38 -26.72
CA LYS A 205 -13.93 2.45 -27.00
C LYS A 205 -13.29 3.01 -25.71
N SER A 206 -14.08 3.15 -24.65
CA SER A 206 -13.63 3.61 -23.32
C SER A 206 -13.85 2.52 -22.28
N TRP A 207 -12.88 2.32 -21.40
CA TRP A 207 -12.92 1.32 -20.32
C TRP A 207 -13.03 1.98 -18.96
N ARG A 208 -13.73 1.31 -18.07
CA ARG A 208 -13.70 1.61 -16.62
C ARG A 208 -12.58 0.81 -15.99
N ILE A 209 -11.58 1.51 -15.46
CA ILE A 209 -10.37 0.88 -14.94
C ILE A 209 -10.40 0.86 -13.42
N PHE A 210 -10.30 -0.31 -12.85
CA PHE A 210 -10.19 -0.49 -11.41
C PHE A 210 -8.75 -0.77 -11.01
N SER A 211 -8.16 0.15 -10.23
CA SER A 211 -6.78 0.00 -9.76
C SER A 211 -6.72 -0.51 -8.33
N LEU A 212 -5.88 -1.53 -8.12
CA LEU A 212 -5.58 -2.10 -6.81
C LEU A 212 -4.12 -1.83 -6.46
N VAL A 213 -3.87 -0.86 -5.62
CA VAL A 213 -2.55 -0.58 -5.06
C VAL A 213 -2.48 -1.11 -3.64
N GLY A 214 -1.93 -2.31 -3.49
CA GLY A 214 -1.63 -2.87 -2.17
C GLY A 214 -0.16 -2.63 -1.82
N GLY A 215 0.11 -2.13 -0.62
CA GLY A 215 1.46 -2.13 -0.09
C GLY A 215 1.99 -0.81 0.46
N LYS A 216 2.99 -0.95 1.31
CA LYS A 216 3.66 0.15 2.02
C LYS A 216 4.76 0.84 1.21
N THR A 217 5.02 0.40 -0.04
CA THR A 217 6.16 0.91 -0.80
C THR A 217 5.86 2.25 -1.44
N THR A 218 6.75 3.20 -1.22
CA THR A 218 6.67 4.56 -1.77
C THR A 218 6.55 4.56 -3.30
N ALA A 219 7.24 3.64 -4.00
CA ALA A 219 7.20 3.53 -5.45
C ALA A 219 5.80 3.27 -5.99
N LEU A 220 5.04 2.33 -5.41
CA LEU A 220 3.70 1.98 -5.90
C LEU A 220 2.69 3.12 -5.72
N LYS A 221 2.86 3.97 -4.69
CA LYS A 221 2.01 5.15 -4.48
C LYS A 221 2.11 6.16 -5.61
N HIS A 222 3.22 6.18 -6.33
CA HIS A 222 3.45 7.10 -7.46
C HIS A 222 3.13 6.45 -8.81
N LEU A 223 3.41 5.14 -8.96
CA LEU A 223 3.19 4.41 -10.21
C LEU A 223 1.72 4.38 -10.63
N ALA A 224 0.82 4.00 -9.72
CA ALA A 224 -0.59 3.84 -10.06
C ALA A 224 -1.26 5.15 -10.52
N PRO A 225 -1.15 6.27 -9.80
CA PRO A 225 -1.71 7.54 -10.25
C PRO A 225 -1.17 7.99 -11.61
N SER A 226 0.10 7.73 -11.90
CA SER A 226 0.72 8.10 -13.17
C SER A 226 0.17 7.29 -14.35
N ILE A 227 0.03 5.97 -14.17
CA ILE A 227 -0.58 5.10 -15.18
C ILE A 227 -2.05 5.46 -15.40
N LEU A 228 -2.81 5.72 -14.32
CA LEU A 228 -4.22 6.09 -14.41
C LEU A 228 -4.41 7.46 -15.08
N ARG A 229 -3.53 8.44 -14.83
CA ARG A 229 -3.55 9.71 -15.57
C ARG A 229 -3.35 9.50 -17.07
N ALA A 230 -2.42 8.64 -17.46
CA ALA A 230 -2.19 8.31 -18.86
C ALA A 230 -3.41 7.61 -19.49
N ALA A 231 -4.03 6.68 -18.79
CA ALA A 231 -5.28 6.04 -19.22
C ALA A 231 -6.42 7.06 -19.42
N LYS A 232 -6.57 8.00 -18.48
CA LYS A 232 -7.56 9.07 -18.58
C LYS A 232 -7.31 9.99 -19.77
N GLN A 233 -6.04 10.33 -20.04
CA GLN A 233 -5.66 11.09 -21.24
C GLN A 233 -5.99 10.34 -22.54
N ALA A 234 -5.96 9.01 -22.52
CA ALA A 234 -6.37 8.15 -23.63
C ALA A 234 -7.90 8.00 -23.76
N GLY A 235 -8.69 8.63 -22.89
CA GLY A 235 -10.15 8.61 -22.94
C GLY A 235 -10.83 7.50 -22.15
N HIS A 236 -10.10 6.85 -21.24
CA HIS A 236 -10.68 5.88 -20.30
C HIS A 236 -11.16 6.56 -19.02
N GLU A 237 -12.09 5.91 -18.32
CA GLU A 237 -12.60 6.37 -17.04
C GLU A 237 -11.79 5.73 -15.90
N ASP A 238 -11.21 6.58 -15.08
CA ASP A 238 -10.59 6.19 -13.81
C ASP A 238 -11.68 6.07 -12.74
N ILE A 239 -11.77 4.93 -12.10
CA ILE A 239 -12.88 4.71 -11.18
C ILE A 239 -12.44 4.58 -9.73
N VAL A 240 -11.27 4.08 -9.46
CA VAL A 240 -10.82 3.94 -8.05
C VAL A 240 -9.32 3.89 -7.92
N ASP A 241 -8.79 4.85 -7.24
CA ASP A 241 -7.47 4.78 -6.64
C ASP A 241 -7.60 4.28 -5.19
N VAL A 242 -7.10 3.08 -4.91
CA VAL A 242 -7.11 2.48 -3.56
C VAL A 242 -5.75 2.62 -2.90
N THR A 243 -5.12 3.76 -3.06
CA THR A 243 -3.72 3.99 -2.66
C THR A 243 -3.43 3.94 -1.18
N ASN A 244 -4.43 3.97 -0.30
CA ASN A 244 -4.19 4.21 1.11
C ASN A 244 -4.44 3.06 2.08
N SER A 245 -4.75 1.86 1.62
CA SER A 245 -4.78 0.74 2.54
C SER A 245 -3.37 0.19 2.71
N SER A 246 -2.79 0.44 3.86
CA SER A 246 -1.57 -0.23 4.32
C SER A 246 -1.80 -1.72 4.63
N ASP A 247 -3.02 -2.20 4.43
CA ASP A 247 -3.44 -3.56 4.73
C ASP A 247 -3.54 -4.38 3.45
N PRO A 248 -2.73 -5.46 3.30
CA PRO A 248 -2.82 -6.37 2.16
C PRO A 248 -4.12 -7.18 2.14
N PHE A 249 -4.90 -7.19 3.21
CA PHE A 249 -6.21 -7.83 3.31
C PHE A 249 -7.33 -6.83 3.08
N ILE A 250 -7.23 -6.15 1.96
CA ILE A 250 -8.27 -5.19 1.60
C ILE A 250 -9.53 -5.94 1.24
N SER A 251 -10.27 -5.83 1.94
CA SER A 251 -11.58 -5.84 2.49
C SER A 251 -12.72 -5.98 1.49
N SER A 252 -13.84 -6.45 1.99
CA SER A 252 -15.14 -6.45 1.37
C SER A 252 -15.52 -5.10 0.76
N GLN A 253 -15.05 -3.98 1.32
CA GLN A 253 -15.25 -2.65 0.74
C GLN A 253 -14.70 -2.55 -0.68
N LEU A 254 -13.50 -3.09 -0.94
CA LEU A 254 -12.95 -3.12 -2.28
C LEU A 254 -13.68 -4.11 -3.18
N SER A 255 -14.04 -5.26 -2.64
CA SER A 255 -14.83 -6.26 -3.36
C SER A 255 -16.18 -5.69 -3.77
N ARG A 256 -16.87 -4.98 -2.87
CA ARG A 256 -18.12 -4.30 -3.17
C ARG A 256 -17.89 -3.18 -4.17
N ARG A 257 -16.91 -2.33 -3.95
CA ARG A 257 -16.63 -1.23 -4.86
C ARG A 257 -16.26 -1.71 -6.25
N ALA A 258 -15.45 -2.77 -6.34
CA ALA A 258 -15.19 -3.44 -7.61
C ALA A 258 -16.43 -4.01 -8.25
N PHE A 259 -17.36 -4.52 -7.44
CA PHE A 259 -18.63 -5.05 -7.88
C PHE A 259 -19.59 -3.93 -8.34
N ASP A 260 -19.73 -2.85 -7.59
CA ASP A 260 -20.60 -1.70 -7.90
C ASP A 260 -20.12 -0.94 -9.14
N VAL A 261 -18.80 -0.80 -9.27
CA VAL A 261 -18.15 -0.15 -10.42
C VAL A 261 -18.28 -0.99 -11.67
N ASP A 262 -18.27 -2.31 -11.55
CA ASP A 262 -18.30 -3.25 -12.67
C ASP A 262 -17.22 -2.93 -13.74
N PRO A 263 -15.93 -3.03 -13.40
CA PRO A 263 -14.84 -2.57 -14.25
C PRO A 263 -14.70 -3.40 -15.53
N ASP A 264 -14.18 -2.78 -16.57
CA ASP A 264 -13.83 -3.45 -17.83
C ASP A 264 -12.38 -3.97 -17.79
N LEU A 265 -11.52 -3.35 -16.97
CA LEU A 265 -10.10 -3.67 -16.81
C LEU A 265 -9.67 -3.51 -15.36
N ALA A 266 -8.79 -4.39 -14.88
CA ALA A 266 -8.10 -4.22 -13.60
C ALA A 266 -6.64 -3.80 -13.81
N LEU A 267 -6.12 -2.94 -12.94
CA LEU A 267 -4.71 -2.62 -12.82
C LEU A 267 -4.21 -3.02 -11.43
N SER A 268 -3.24 -3.88 -11.37
CA SER A 268 -2.66 -4.36 -10.10
C SER A 268 -1.14 -4.43 -10.17
N PHE A 269 -0.51 -4.52 -8.99
CA PHE A 269 0.94 -4.50 -8.87
C PHE A 269 1.43 -5.73 -8.13
N LEU A 270 2.48 -6.37 -8.67
CA LEU A 270 3.18 -7.52 -8.12
C LEU A 270 2.38 -8.83 -8.07
N LYS A 271 1.07 -8.77 -7.99
CA LYS A 271 0.17 -9.92 -7.90
C LYS A 271 -1.16 -9.64 -8.59
N PRO A 272 -1.87 -10.67 -9.08
CA PRO A 272 -3.17 -10.50 -9.70
C PRO A 272 -4.16 -9.84 -8.74
N GLY A 273 -4.99 -8.93 -9.25
CA GLY A 273 -6.00 -8.25 -8.45
C GLY A 273 -6.98 -9.20 -7.78
N ARG A 274 -7.30 -10.34 -8.43
CA ARG A 274 -8.18 -11.37 -7.87
C ARG A 274 -7.58 -12.15 -6.69
N THR A 275 -6.27 -12.07 -6.45
CA THR A 275 -5.65 -12.58 -5.21
C THR A 275 -6.08 -11.75 -4.00
N LEU A 276 -6.44 -10.49 -4.20
CA LEU A 276 -6.85 -9.54 -3.15
C LEU A 276 -8.35 -9.44 -2.99
N VAL A 277 -9.09 -9.54 -4.10
CA VAL A 277 -10.55 -9.45 -4.14
C VAL A 277 -11.11 -10.55 -5.03
N PRO A 278 -12.27 -11.14 -4.70
CA PRO A 278 -12.95 -12.12 -5.54
C PRO A 278 -13.38 -11.44 -6.85
N TRP A 279 -12.52 -11.54 -7.80
CA TRP A 279 -12.65 -10.88 -9.08
C TRP A 279 -13.31 -11.79 -10.10
N ARG A 280 -14.03 -11.22 -11.06
CA ARG A 280 -14.49 -12.00 -12.18
C ARG A 280 -13.30 -12.46 -13.01
N LYS A 281 -13.24 -13.77 -13.35
CA LYS A 281 -12.17 -14.34 -14.19
C LYS A 281 -12.19 -13.79 -15.62
N SER A 282 -13.34 -13.31 -16.09
CA SER A 282 -13.52 -12.72 -17.42
C SER A 282 -12.93 -11.31 -17.57
N ILE A 283 -12.71 -10.58 -16.47
CA ILE A 283 -12.14 -9.24 -16.54
C ILE A 283 -10.63 -9.35 -16.77
N PRO A 284 -10.12 -8.79 -17.88
CA PRO A 284 -8.68 -8.69 -18.11
C PRO A 284 -8.01 -7.86 -17.02
N SER A 285 -6.75 -8.21 -16.71
CA SER A 285 -5.98 -7.38 -15.79
C SER A 285 -4.58 -7.10 -16.31
N ILE A 286 -4.08 -5.90 -16.03
CA ILE A 286 -2.65 -5.60 -16.11
C ILE A 286 -2.04 -5.89 -14.74
N VAL A 287 -1.03 -6.74 -14.71
CA VAL A 287 -0.25 -7.03 -13.51
C VAL A 287 1.17 -6.52 -13.73
N LEU A 288 1.46 -5.33 -13.22
CA LEU A 288 2.80 -4.74 -13.35
C LEU A 288 3.72 -5.25 -12.24
N VAL A 289 4.78 -5.94 -12.62
CA VAL A 289 5.79 -6.49 -11.72
C VAL A 289 7.05 -5.61 -11.78
N SER A 290 7.20 -4.78 -10.75
CA SER A 290 8.30 -3.81 -10.59
C SER A 290 9.24 -4.15 -9.42
N SER A 291 9.20 -5.38 -8.92
CA SER A 291 10.05 -5.84 -7.82
C SER A 291 10.38 -7.32 -8.01
N ASN A 292 11.39 -7.79 -7.25
CA ASN A 292 11.79 -9.19 -7.31
C ASN A 292 10.63 -10.12 -6.91
N PRO A 293 10.23 -11.06 -7.78
CA PRO A 293 9.11 -11.97 -7.53
C PRO A 293 9.35 -12.90 -6.34
N ASN A 294 10.60 -13.19 -5.97
CA ASN A 294 10.94 -14.04 -4.81
C ASN A 294 10.59 -13.37 -3.45
N LEU A 295 10.13 -12.14 -3.46
CA LEU A 295 9.54 -11.48 -2.28
C LEU A 295 8.16 -12.05 -1.91
N LEU A 296 7.48 -12.66 -2.85
CA LEU A 296 6.09 -13.10 -2.76
C LEU A 296 5.96 -14.58 -3.17
N PRO A 297 4.99 -15.32 -2.62
CA PRO A 297 4.70 -16.69 -3.02
C PRO A 297 3.88 -16.70 -4.34
N ILE A 298 4.52 -16.31 -5.44
CA ILE A 298 3.84 -16.10 -6.75
C ILE A 298 3.17 -17.35 -7.30
N GLU A 299 3.63 -18.54 -6.91
CA GLU A 299 3.05 -19.84 -7.23
C GLU A 299 1.70 -20.08 -6.59
N THR A 300 1.36 -19.34 -5.54
CA THR A 300 0.08 -19.45 -4.82
C THR A 300 -0.98 -18.46 -5.32
N PHE A 301 -0.62 -17.59 -6.26
CA PHE A 301 -1.55 -16.59 -6.76
C PHE A 301 -2.55 -17.17 -7.75
N ASP A 302 -3.76 -16.64 -7.74
CA ASP A 302 -4.81 -17.01 -8.71
C ASP A 302 -4.58 -16.30 -10.06
N TRP A 303 -3.62 -16.82 -10.83
CA TRP A 303 -3.31 -16.36 -12.18
C TRP A 303 -4.42 -16.73 -13.16
N SER A 304 -4.60 -15.94 -14.20
CA SER A 304 -5.56 -16.19 -15.28
C SER A 304 -4.89 -15.94 -16.64
N GLU A 305 -5.36 -16.65 -17.65
CA GLU A 305 -5.00 -16.41 -19.04
C GLU A 305 -5.38 -14.99 -19.53
N ARG A 306 -6.23 -14.29 -18.79
CA ARG A 306 -6.60 -12.89 -19.03
C ARG A 306 -5.74 -11.90 -18.26
N ASP A 307 -4.63 -12.30 -17.66
CA ASP A 307 -3.67 -11.41 -17.05
C ASP A 307 -2.58 -11.02 -18.06
N LEU A 308 -2.50 -9.74 -18.39
CA LEU A 308 -1.35 -9.16 -19.05
C LEU A 308 -0.27 -8.91 -18.00
N ILE A 309 0.64 -9.88 -17.86
CA ILE A 309 1.74 -9.80 -16.89
C ILE A 309 2.86 -8.99 -17.52
N VAL A 310 3.12 -7.82 -16.97
CA VAL A 310 4.15 -6.89 -17.46
C VAL A 310 5.32 -6.88 -16.48
N LEU A 311 6.46 -7.39 -16.93
CA LEU A 311 7.69 -7.42 -16.14
C LEU A 311 8.54 -6.19 -16.48
N ALA A 312 8.91 -5.41 -15.47
CA ALA A 312 9.88 -4.32 -15.65
C ALA A 312 11.32 -4.84 -15.76
N ASP A 313 11.56 -6.08 -15.34
CA ASP A 313 12.85 -6.76 -15.38
C ASP A 313 12.77 -8.01 -16.26
N PRO A 314 13.51 -8.09 -17.38
CA PRO A 314 13.52 -9.26 -18.24
C PRO A 314 14.13 -10.51 -17.58
N SER A 315 14.98 -10.37 -16.58
CA SER A 315 15.59 -11.50 -15.86
C SER A 315 14.55 -12.36 -15.12
N PHE A 316 13.35 -11.84 -14.88
CA PHE A 316 12.26 -12.56 -14.22
C PHE A 316 11.40 -13.41 -15.18
N VAL A 317 11.54 -13.24 -16.49
CA VAL A 317 10.77 -14.02 -17.50
C VAL A 317 10.84 -15.52 -17.27
N PRO A 318 12.02 -16.14 -17.01
CA PRO A 318 12.10 -17.58 -16.76
C PRO A 318 11.32 -18.04 -15.53
N ILE A 319 11.19 -17.19 -14.52
CA ILE A 319 10.45 -17.51 -13.29
C ILE A 319 8.95 -17.67 -13.60
N TYR A 320 8.37 -16.71 -14.32
CA TYR A 320 6.96 -16.74 -14.69
C TYR A 320 6.64 -17.82 -15.71
N ARG A 321 7.53 -18.06 -16.69
CA ARG A 321 7.37 -19.15 -17.68
C ARG A 321 7.36 -20.54 -17.05
N ARG A 322 8.13 -20.77 -15.99
CA ARG A 322 8.07 -22.04 -15.24
C ARG A 322 6.71 -22.30 -14.58
N LEU A 323 5.92 -21.26 -14.33
CA LEU A 323 4.54 -21.36 -13.84
C LEU A 323 3.52 -21.51 -14.97
N GLY A 324 3.96 -21.68 -16.22
CA GLY A 324 3.07 -21.74 -17.39
C GLY A 324 2.49 -20.41 -17.82
N LEU A 325 3.04 -19.29 -17.35
CA LEU A 325 2.58 -17.95 -17.66
C LEU A 325 3.34 -17.34 -18.84
N ASP A 326 2.70 -16.45 -19.60
CA ASP A 326 3.28 -15.74 -20.75
C ASP A 326 3.45 -14.23 -20.43
N PRO A 327 4.50 -13.83 -19.70
CA PRO A 327 4.76 -12.44 -19.40
C PRO A 327 5.34 -11.69 -20.61
N VAL A 328 5.08 -10.40 -20.66
CA VAL A 328 5.75 -9.46 -21.56
C VAL A 328 6.72 -8.58 -20.78
N VAL A 329 7.76 -8.11 -21.44
CA VAL A 329 8.73 -7.19 -20.84
C VAL A 329 8.45 -5.78 -21.32
N ARG A 330 8.28 -4.87 -20.38
CA ARG A 330 8.20 -3.42 -20.66
C ARG A 330 8.84 -2.66 -19.51
N PRO A 331 9.86 -1.82 -19.77
CA PRO A 331 10.45 -0.96 -18.76
C PRO A 331 9.41 -0.04 -18.12
N LEU A 332 9.72 0.45 -16.91
CA LEU A 332 8.97 1.52 -16.28
C LEU A 332 9.02 2.79 -17.13
N ALA A 333 8.27 3.80 -16.74
CA ALA A 333 8.19 5.07 -17.43
C ALA A 333 8.21 6.24 -16.44
N ALA A 334 8.15 7.46 -16.94
CA ALA A 334 8.08 8.66 -16.13
C ALA A 334 6.89 9.55 -16.53
N ASP A 335 6.43 10.36 -15.60
CA ASP A 335 5.64 11.54 -15.91
C ASP A 335 6.52 12.56 -16.64
N ILE A 336 5.95 13.24 -17.62
CA ILE A 336 6.68 14.28 -18.34
C ILE A 336 6.32 15.64 -17.74
N PRO A 337 7.22 16.26 -16.98
CA PRO A 337 6.93 17.54 -16.36
C PRO A 337 6.95 18.68 -17.39
N ASP A 338 6.17 19.73 -17.11
CA ASP A 338 6.19 20.97 -17.90
C ASP A 338 7.47 21.77 -17.58
N PRO A 339 8.36 21.99 -18.57
CA PRO A 339 9.60 22.72 -18.34
C PRO A 339 9.40 24.14 -17.81
N SER A 340 8.30 24.81 -18.23
CA SER A 340 8.01 26.19 -17.81
C SER A 340 7.70 26.29 -16.31
N ARG A 341 7.11 25.24 -15.74
CA ARG A 341 6.86 25.13 -14.30
C ARG A 341 8.15 24.89 -13.52
N LEU A 342 9.02 24.02 -14.04
CA LEU A 342 10.28 23.67 -13.39
C LEU A 342 11.24 24.85 -13.30
N GLN A 343 11.28 25.71 -14.30
CA GLN A 343 12.14 26.92 -14.31
C GLN A 343 11.86 27.91 -13.17
N ARG A 344 10.66 27.84 -12.58
CA ARG A 344 10.22 28.74 -11.49
C ARG A 344 10.56 28.21 -10.10
N ILE A 345 11.05 26.97 -10.00
CA ILE A 345 11.37 26.31 -8.74
C ILE A 345 12.87 26.40 -8.54
N GLU A 346 13.30 27.11 -7.50
CA GLU A 346 14.71 27.20 -7.15
C GLU A 346 15.21 25.85 -6.66
N ALA A 347 16.33 25.42 -7.18
CA ALA A 347 17.07 24.26 -6.69
C ALA A 347 18.44 24.73 -6.15
N PRO A 348 18.83 24.29 -4.95
CA PRO A 348 20.11 24.65 -4.40
C PRO A 348 21.27 24.15 -5.27
N PRO A 349 22.35 24.94 -5.44
CA PRO A 349 23.44 24.60 -6.33
C PRO A 349 24.23 23.38 -5.85
N CYS A 350 24.53 22.49 -6.77
CA CYS A 350 25.44 21.35 -6.61
C CYS A 350 26.08 21.02 -7.96
N ASP A 351 27.15 20.24 -7.97
CA ASP A 351 27.73 19.66 -9.18
C ASP A 351 27.00 18.36 -9.51
N VAL A 352 26.72 17.57 -8.48
CA VAL A 352 26.09 16.25 -8.59
C VAL A 352 24.93 16.11 -7.62
N LEU A 353 23.80 15.64 -8.12
CA LEU A 353 22.64 15.26 -7.34
C LEU A 353 22.56 13.73 -7.24
N ALA A 354 22.37 13.22 -6.01
CA ALA A 354 22.09 11.82 -5.74
C ALA A 354 20.73 11.71 -5.03
N VAL A 355 19.81 10.92 -5.58
CA VAL A 355 18.46 10.74 -4.99
C VAL A 355 18.16 9.25 -4.79
N GLY A 356 17.85 8.85 -3.57
CA GLY A 356 17.44 7.48 -3.27
C GLY A 356 17.69 7.06 -1.83
N SER A 357 16.92 6.11 -1.35
CA SER A 357 17.07 5.49 -0.03
C SER A 357 18.23 4.50 0.00
N LEU A 358 18.72 4.18 1.20
CA LEU A 358 19.70 3.13 1.44
C LEU A 358 18.96 1.85 1.87
N PRO A 359 18.72 0.89 0.96
CA PRO A 359 18.08 -0.36 1.34
C PRO A 359 18.98 -1.16 2.28
N ASP A 360 18.36 -1.90 3.19
CA ASP A 360 19.05 -2.72 4.19
C ASP A 360 18.62 -4.18 4.10
N ALA A 361 19.52 -5.12 4.31
CA ALA A 361 19.25 -6.55 4.27
C ALA A 361 18.19 -6.99 5.30
N SER A 362 18.09 -6.31 6.44
CA SER A 362 17.11 -6.61 7.49
C SER A 362 15.66 -6.41 7.02
N PHE A 363 15.43 -5.55 6.03
CA PHE A 363 14.10 -5.35 5.45
C PHE A 363 13.53 -6.63 4.82
N VAL A 364 14.39 -7.45 4.21
CA VAL A 364 14.00 -8.72 3.55
C VAL A 364 14.32 -9.94 4.39
N MET A 365 15.17 -9.81 5.41
CA MET A 365 15.60 -10.84 6.34
C MET A 365 15.32 -10.40 7.79
N PRO A 366 14.05 -10.32 8.22
CA PRO A 366 13.74 -9.91 9.58
C PRO A 366 14.37 -10.85 10.61
N GLY A 367 14.96 -10.30 11.66
CA GLY A 367 15.69 -11.06 12.68
C GLY A 367 17.14 -11.39 12.31
N LEU A 368 17.69 -10.71 11.30
CA LEU A 368 19.10 -10.83 10.90
C LEU A 368 20.03 -10.55 12.10
N THR A 369 20.90 -11.51 12.42
CA THR A 369 21.87 -11.35 13.51
C THR A 369 23.08 -10.52 13.03
N ALA A 370 23.75 -9.81 13.93
CA ALA A 370 24.91 -8.99 13.58
C ALA A 370 26.02 -9.78 12.84
N PRO A 371 26.44 -11.00 13.27
CA PRO A 371 27.44 -11.76 12.52
C PRO A 371 27.02 -12.12 11.09
N LEU A 372 25.71 -12.41 10.90
CA LEU A 372 25.20 -12.71 9.56
C LEU A 372 25.09 -11.45 8.70
N HIS A 373 24.73 -10.31 9.27
CA HIS A 373 24.76 -9.02 8.58
C HIS A 373 26.17 -8.65 8.12
N ASP A 374 27.18 -8.79 9.00
CA ASP A 374 28.57 -8.55 8.65
C ASP A 374 29.09 -9.48 7.53
N LEU A 375 28.65 -10.74 7.54
CA LEU A 375 28.96 -11.68 6.45
C LEU A 375 28.35 -11.21 5.13
N ILE A 376 27.06 -10.88 5.12
CA ILE A 376 26.35 -10.39 3.93
C ILE A 376 27.03 -9.12 3.39
N ARG A 377 27.41 -8.22 4.28
CA ARG A 377 28.12 -6.99 3.91
C ARG A 377 29.45 -7.26 3.22
N ARG A 378 30.29 -8.15 3.77
CA ARG A 378 31.55 -8.55 3.11
C ARG A 378 31.32 -9.21 1.74
N LEU A 379 30.28 -10.04 1.61
CA LEU A 379 29.94 -10.64 0.32
C LEU A 379 29.42 -9.61 -0.68
N ALA A 380 28.68 -8.62 -0.21
CA ALA A 380 28.25 -7.49 -1.04
C ALA A 380 29.43 -6.65 -1.54
N GLU A 381 30.45 -6.44 -0.71
CA GLU A 381 31.70 -5.79 -1.13
C GLU A 381 32.41 -6.55 -2.24
N ILE A 382 32.47 -7.88 -2.13
CA ILE A 382 33.04 -8.73 -3.19
C ILE A 382 32.20 -8.62 -4.47
N TRP A 383 30.88 -8.59 -4.33
CA TRP A 383 30.00 -8.51 -5.50
C TRP A 383 30.10 -7.19 -6.25
N ILE A 384 30.08 -6.06 -5.55
CA ILE A 384 30.18 -4.74 -6.22
C ILE A 384 31.56 -4.51 -6.86
N ALA A 385 32.61 -5.20 -6.38
CA ALA A 385 33.93 -5.21 -7.02
C ALA A 385 33.99 -6.16 -8.25
N ASN A 386 33.03 -7.04 -8.41
CA ASN A 386 32.92 -8.02 -9.50
C ASN A 386 31.51 -7.99 -10.13
N PRO A 387 31.13 -6.89 -10.79
CA PRO A 387 29.76 -6.67 -11.24
C PRO A 387 29.24 -7.67 -12.27
N ASP A 388 30.14 -8.37 -12.98
CA ASP A 388 29.80 -9.40 -13.96
C ASP A 388 29.33 -10.72 -13.34
N ARG A 389 29.49 -10.89 -12.01
CA ARG A 389 29.05 -12.08 -11.28
C ARG A 389 27.62 -11.92 -10.76
N THR A 390 26.90 -13.03 -10.67
CA THR A 390 25.58 -13.06 -10.04
C THR A 390 25.68 -13.23 -8.52
N ALA A 391 24.62 -12.87 -7.78
CA ALA A 391 24.54 -13.11 -6.34
C ALA A 391 24.82 -14.58 -5.98
N ARG A 392 24.26 -15.52 -6.78
CA ARG A 392 24.43 -16.96 -6.59
C ARG A 392 25.88 -17.40 -6.75
N GLU A 393 26.60 -16.88 -7.73
CA GLU A 393 28.03 -17.18 -7.93
C GLU A 393 28.90 -16.63 -6.79
N ILE A 394 28.56 -15.47 -6.24
CA ILE A 394 29.21 -14.91 -5.05
C ILE A 394 28.97 -15.82 -3.83
N LEU A 395 27.74 -16.21 -3.59
CA LEU A 395 27.38 -17.10 -2.48
C LEU A 395 28.03 -18.47 -2.60
N ASN A 396 28.04 -19.08 -3.79
CA ASN A 396 28.63 -20.37 -4.05
C ASN A 396 30.16 -20.38 -3.95
N SER A 397 30.82 -19.23 -4.16
CA SER A 397 32.28 -19.11 -4.00
C SER A 397 32.72 -18.97 -2.53
N THR A 398 31.78 -18.95 -1.60
CA THR A 398 32.02 -18.74 -0.17
C THR A 398 31.40 -19.89 0.64
N ARG A 399 32.16 -20.41 1.61
CA ARG A 399 31.63 -21.40 2.55
C ARG A 399 30.72 -20.70 3.58
N LEU A 400 29.44 -20.71 3.30
CA LEU A 400 28.44 -20.11 4.19
C LEU A 400 28.23 -20.97 5.45
N PRO A 401 28.05 -20.36 6.65
CA PRO A 401 27.51 -21.06 7.81
C PRO A 401 26.14 -21.67 7.51
N ALA A 402 25.83 -22.83 8.09
CA ALA A 402 24.58 -23.55 7.81
C ALA A 402 23.30 -22.70 7.96
N PRO A 403 23.15 -21.84 8.99
CA PRO A 403 21.98 -20.97 9.09
C PRO A 403 21.87 -19.96 7.95
N ALA A 404 23.00 -19.45 7.42
CA ALA A 404 23.04 -18.52 6.31
C ALA A 404 22.69 -19.25 4.99
N ALA A 405 23.31 -20.41 4.75
CA ALA A 405 23.10 -21.21 3.55
C ALA A 405 21.64 -21.69 3.41
N ALA A 406 20.97 -21.97 4.53
CA ALA A 406 19.58 -22.41 4.57
C ALA A 406 18.55 -21.26 4.50
N HIS A 407 18.98 -20.00 4.60
CA HIS A 407 18.03 -18.88 4.62
C HIS A 407 17.43 -18.61 3.24
N PRO A 408 16.09 -18.71 3.06
CA PRO A 408 15.46 -18.66 1.74
C PRO A 408 15.60 -17.33 1.00
N ARG A 409 15.97 -16.26 1.73
CA ARG A 409 16.14 -14.89 1.18
C ARG A 409 17.58 -14.39 1.22
N ILE A 410 18.58 -15.27 1.33
CA ILE A 410 19.99 -14.85 1.43
C ILE A 410 20.46 -14.11 0.17
N GLU A 411 20.10 -14.55 -1.02
CA GLU A 411 20.42 -13.88 -2.28
C GLU A 411 19.83 -12.47 -2.32
N LEU A 412 18.61 -12.32 -1.80
CA LEU A 412 17.91 -11.04 -1.76
C LEU A 412 18.53 -10.09 -0.74
N GLY A 413 18.88 -10.59 0.46
CA GLY A 413 19.60 -9.81 1.47
C GLY A 413 20.94 -9.32 0.94
N LEU A 414 21.69 -10.18 0.23
CA LEU A 414 22.93 -9.81 -0.44
C LEU A 414 22.72 -8.69 -1.47
N ALA A 415 21.64 -8.79 -2.27
CA ALA A 415 21.31 -7.78 -3.27
C ALA A 415 20.93 -6.41 -2.68
N TYR A 416 20.22 -6.44 -1.54
CA TYR A 416 19.90 -5.21 -0.81
C TYR A 416 21.16 -4.53 -0.27
N GLU A 417 22.05 -5.28 0.36
CA GLU A 417 23.29 -4.74 0.91
C GLU A 417 24.24 -4.27 -0.22
N ALA A 418 24.34 -5.00 -1.32
CA ALA A 418 25.13 -4.57 -2.48
C ALA A 418 24.59 -3.24 -3.07
N THR A 419 23.28 -3.06 -3.13
CA THR A 419 22.67 -1.80 -3.55
C THR A 419 23.05 -0.66 -2.60
N ARG A 420 22.92 -0.91 -1.30
CA ARG A 420 23.31 0.05 -0.24
C ARG A 420 24.76 0.50 -0.41
N LEU A 421 25.67 -0.44 -0.43
CA LEU A 421 27.11 -0.16 -0.52
C LEU A 421 27.49 0.56 -1.82
N ARG A 422 26.91 0.14 -2.96
CA ARG A 422 27.20 0.79 -4.23
C ARG A 422 26.71 2.24 -4.26
N ARG A 423 25.52 2.54 -3.68
CA ARG A 423 25.02 3.92 -3.54
C ARG A 423 25.94 4.77 -2.69
N ILE A 424 26.36 4.25 -1.54
CA ILE A 424 27.30 4.95 -0.64
C ILE A 424 28.63 5.22 -1.35
N ARG A 425 29.23 4.21 -1.98
CA ARG A 425 30.52 4.36 -2.69
C ARG A 425 30.42 5.35 -3.85
N SER A 426 29.33 5.33 -4.62
CA SER A 426 29.12 6.27 -5.73
C SER A 426 29.04 7.72 -5.26
N VAL A 427 28.48 7.98 -4.09
CA VAL A 427 28.47 9.32 -3.48
C VAL A 427 29.84 9.68 -2.94
N MET A 428 30.46 8.78 -2.18
CA MET A 428 31.74 9.07 -1.51
C MET A 428 32.88 9.32 -2.50
N VAL A 429 33.02 8.54 -3.57
CA VAL A 429 34.06 8.73 -4.57
C VAL A 429 34.01 10.10 -5.24
N LEU A 430 32.80 10.63 -5.45
CA LEU A 430 32.60 11.96 -6.01
C LEU A 430 32.94 13.07 -5.01
N ILE A 431 32.57 12.90 -3.73
CA ILE A 431 32.91 13.84 -2.67
C ILE A 431 34.43 13.89 -2.49
N GLU A 432 35.09 12.74 -2.46
CA GLU A 432 36.55 12.61 -2.34
C GLU A 432 37.29 13.19 -3.54
N ALA A 433 36.69 13.16 -4.73
CA ALA A 433 37.18 13.83 -5.92
C ALA A 433 36.95 15.35 -5.94
N GLY A 434 36.30 15.91 -4.90
CA GLY A 434 36.11 17.37 -4.73
C GLY A 434 34.84 17.93 -5.35
N PHE A 435 33.90 17.08 -5.84
CA PHE A 435 32.62 17.55 -6.35
C PHE A 435 31.70 17.97 -5.22
N LYS A 436 30.89 19.01 -5.46
CA LYS A 436 29.81 19.43 -4.58
C LYS A 436 28.60 18.51 -4.76
N VAL A 437 28.54 17.46 -3.95
CA VAL A 437 27.46 16.47 -4.02
C VAL A 437 26.31 16.87 -3.10
N ARG A 438 25.08 16.73 -3.59
CA ARG A 438 23.85 16.87 -2.81
C ARG A 438 23.09 15.55 -2.78
N VAL A 439 22.79 15.07 -1.58
CA VAL A 439 22.14 13.77 -1.36
C VAL A 439 20.75 13.95 -0.80
N HIS A 440 19.77 13.30 -1.42
CA HIS A 440 18.39 13.20 -0.92
C HIS A 440 17.96 11.75 -0.76
N GLY A 441 17.35 11.42 0.39
CA GLY A 441 16.92 10.07 0.72
C GLY A 441 16.52 9.93 2.18
N ASP A 442 16.47 8.70 2.66
CA ASP A 442 16.16 8.38 4.05
C ASP A 442 17.25 8.86 5.03
N ASP A 443 16.92 8.81 6.32
CA ASP A 443 17.77 9.29 7.41
C ASP A 443 19.06 8.45 7.57
N ASP A 444 19.09 7.25 7.00
CA ASP A 444 20.30 6.41 6.97
C ASP A 444 21.47 7.08 6.27
N TRP A 445 21.22 7.95 5.28
CA TRP A 445 22.26 8.75 4.66
C TRP A 445 22.97 9.66 5.66
N GLN A 446 22.23 10.31 6.55
CA GLN A 446 22.83 11.16 7.59
C GLN A 446 23.77 10.35 8.49
N ASN A 447 23.35 9.15 8.88
CA ASN A 447 24.14 8.26 9.73
C ASN A 447 25.44 7.81 9.04
N VAL A 448 25.34 7.46 7.76
CA VAL A 448 26.48 6.96 6.96
C VAL A 448 27.49 8.07 6.66
N LEU A 449 27.03 9.29 6.41
CA LEU A 449 27.89 10.42 6.05
C LEU A 449 28.51 11.13 7.27
N LYS A 450 27.97 10.89 8.47
CA LYS A 450 28.46 11.50 9.71
C LYS A 450 29.92 11.14 9.99
N GLY A 451 30.76 12.15 10.26
CA GLY A 451 32.19 11.98 10.52
C GLY A 451 33.05 11.64 9.29
N THR A 452 32.45 11.70 8.09
CA THR A 452 33.17 11.54 6.81
C THR A 452 33.31 12.89 6.09
N SER A 453 34.06 12.91 4.96
CA SER A 453 34.11 14.08 4.06
C SER A 453 32.75 14.46 3.47
N GLY A 454 31.77 13.59 3.58
CA GLY A 454 30.37 13.81 3.13
C GLY A 454 29.44 14.40 4.19
N GLU A 455 29.94 14.71 5.39
CA GLU A 455 29.10 15.31 6.42
C GLU A 455 28.53 16.65 5.94
N GLY A 456 27.20 16.80 6.05
CA GLY A 456 26.46 17.96 5.54
C GLY A 456 25.96 17.84 4.09
N CYS A 457 26.30 16.78 3.36
CA CYS A 457 25.80 16.58 1.98
C CYS A 457 24.35 16.06 1.93
N TRP A 458 23.84 15.46 3.02
CA TRP A 458 22.46 14.98 3.08
C TRP A 458 21.47 16.10 3.42
N HIS A 459 20.34 16.14 2.70
CA HIS A 459 19.33 17.19 2.78
C HIS A 459 17.89 16.65 2.92
N GLY A 460 17.74 15.44 3.47
CA GLY A 460 16.43 14.84 3.69
C GLY A 460 15.75 14.35 2.40
N TRP A 461 14.45 14.11 2.50
CA TRP A 461 13.64 13.67 1.36
C TRP A 461 13.36 14.82 0.41
N LEU A 462 13.37 14.49 -0.88
CA LEU A 462 12.90 15.37 -1.94
C LEU A 462 11.43 15.02 -2.26
N ARG A 463 10.56 16.01 -2.26
CA ARG A 463 9.15 15.79 -2.55
C ARG A 463 8.97 15.37 -4.00
N ALA A 464 8.27 14.23 -4.22
CA ALA A 464 7.96 13.75 -5.56
C ALA A 464 7.09 14.76 -6.35
N GLY A 465 7.26 14.78 -7.66
CA GLY A 465 6.57 15.71 -8.57
C GLY A 465 7.44 16.87 -9.01
N ASP A 466 6.90 18.08 -9.04
CA ASP A 466 7.57 19.26 -9.64
C ASP A 466 8.89 19.62 -8.92
N GLU A 467 8.95 19.48 -7.59
CA GLU A 467 10.16 19.76 -6.80
C GLU A 467 11.31 18.81 -7.16
N GLN A 468 11.02 17.49 -7.21
CA GLN A 468 12.00 16.48 -7.60
C GLN A 468 12.43 16.66 -9.07
N SER A 469 11.49 16.95 -9.95
CA SER A 469 11.76 17.18 -11.36
C SER A 469 12.59 18.45 -11.58
N ALA A 470 12.34 19.51 -10.82
CA ALA A 470 13.15 20.73 -10.85
C ALA A 470 14.57 20.46 -10.37
N ALA A 471 14.75 19.69 -9.28
CA ALA A 471 16.08 19.30 -8.81
C ALA A 471 16.84 18.51 -9.89
N PHE A 472 16.19 17.57 -10.59
CA PHE A 472 16.81 16.84 -11.70
C PHE A 472 17.19 17.75 -12.87
N ARG A 473 16.35 18.73 -13.19
CA ARG A 473 16.60 19.66 -14.29
C ARG A 473 17.74 20.63 -14.00
N HIS A 474 17.83 21.12 -12.77
CA HIS A 474 18.79 22.15 -12.38
C HIS A 474 20.16 21.59 -11.95
N ALA A 475 20.21 20.33 -11.54
CA ALA A 475 21.49 19.68 -11.27
C ALA A 475 22.26 19.43 -12.57
N PRO A 476 23.52 19.86 -12.67
CA PRO A 476 24.36 19.60 -13.85
C PRO A 476 24.43 18.11 -14.18
N VAL A 477 24.52 17.24 -13.15
CA VAL A 477 24.53 15.79 -13.27
C VAL A 477 23.69 15.17 -12.16
N THR A 478 22.89 14.19 -12.49
CA THR A 478 22.20 13.31 -11.50
C THR A 478 22.73 11.90 -11.61
N ILE A 479 23.29 11.36 -10.52
CA ILE A 479 23.69 9.96 -10.46
C ILE A 479 22.54 9.08 -9.97
N ASN A 480 22.42 7.89 -10.55
CA ASN A 480 21.46 6.88 -10.15
C ASN A 480 22.11 5.50 -10.06
N VAL A 481 21.81 4.76 -9.01
CA VAL A 481 22.18 3.35 -8.86
C VAL A 481 20.91 2.53 -8.77
N ASN A 482 20.70 1.64 -9.74
CA ASN A 482 19.58 0.72 -9.78
C ASN A 482 19.70 -0.38 -8.72
N HIS A 483 18.60 -1.05 -8.40
CA HIS A 483 18.58 -2.04 -7.33
C HIS A 483 19.12 -3.39 -7.80
N PHE A 484 20.04 -4.00 -7.06
CA PHE A 484 20.64 -5.30 -7.41
C PHE A 484 19.66 -6.47 -7.31
N ALA A 485 18.57 -6.33 -6.52
CA ALA A 485 17.53 -7.34 -6.43
C ALA A 485 16.68 -7.48 -7.72
N ALA A 486 16.83 -6.53 -8.65
CA ALA A 486 16.25 -6.56 -9.98
C ALA A 486 17.37 -6.27 -10.99
N PRO A 487 18.12 -7.31 -11.41
CA PRO A 487 19.41 -7.16 -12.08
C PRO A 487 19.36 -6.37 -13.38
N ASP A 488 18.29 -6.52 -14.16
CA ASP A 488 18.12 -5.85 -15.44
C ASP A 488 17.03 -4.77 -15.44
N MET A 489 16.42 -4.49 -14.29
CA MET A 489 15.42 -3.42 -14.19
C MET A 489 16.10 -2.05 -14.05
N LEU A 490 15.59 -1.08 -14.80
CA LEU A 490 15.82 0.34 -14.55
C LEU A 490 14.75 0.87 -13.60
N ASN A 491 15.16 1.52 -12.51
CA ASN A 491 14.23 2.18 -11.61
C ASN A 491 13.62 3.44 -12.25
N MET A 492 12.60 4.03 -11.64
CA MET A 492 11.89 5.20 -12.21
C MET A 492 12.82 6.38 -12.50
N ARG A 493 13.85 6.61 -11.66
CA ARG A 493 14.79 7.73 -11.86
C ARG A 493 15.55 7.65 -13.16
N SER A 494 15.79 6.44 -13.67
CA SER A 494 16.41 6.26 -14.99
C SER A 494 15.60 6.90 -16.13
N PHE A 495 14.31 7.12 -15.92
CA PHE A 495 13.39 7.76 -16.86
C PHE A 495 13.02 9.19 -16.42
N GLU A 496 12.85 9.42 -15.11
CA GLU A 496 12.45 10.71 -14.54
C GLU A 496 13.50 11.81 -14.76
N VAL A 497 14.79 11.47 -14.62
CA VAL A 497 15.87 12.43 -14.81
C VAL A 497 15.91 12.95 -16.27
N PRO A 498 15.96 12.09 -17.31
CA PRO A 498 15.86 12.54 -18.69
C PRO A 498 14.52 13.23 -18.98
N ALA A 499 13.40 12.74 -18.45
CA ALA A 499 12.08 13.35 -18.63
C ALA A 499 12.03 14.80 -18.13
N ALA A 500 12.72 15.11 -17.04
CA ALA A 500 12.86 16.46 -16.51
C ALA A 500 13.83 17.33 -17.34
N GLY A 501 14.64 16.75 -18.20
CA GLY A 501 15.71 17.43 -18.95
C GLY A 501 17.00 17.57 -18.14
N GLY A 502 17.27 16.63 -17.24
CA GLY A 502 18.52 16.47 -16.51
C GLY A 502 19.45 15.46 -17.20
N VAL A 503 20.76 15.56 -16.91
CA VAL A 503 21.75 14.57 -17.35
C VAL A 503 21.79 13.42 -16.37
N LEU A 504 21.50 12.22 -16.85
CA LEU A 504 21.56 10.99 -16.07
C LEU A 504 22.90 10.30 -16.25
N VAL A 505 23.55 9.97 -15.13
CA VAL A 505 24.66 9.03 -15.04
C VAL A 505 24.20 7.83 -14.21
N THR A 506 24.14 6.63 -14.79
CA THR A 506 23.60 5.45 -14.10
C THR A 506 24.47 4.21 -14.32
N ASP A 507 24.28 3.18 -13.50
CA ASP A 507 24.97 1.90 -13.68
C ASP A 507 24.59 1.24 -15.01
N ASP A 508 25.60 0.70 -15.71
CA ASP A 508 25.42 0.03 -17.00
C ASP A 508 24.65 -1.28 -16.82
N ARG A 509 23.57 -1.43 -17.60
CA ARG A 509 22.71 -2.60 -17.64
C ARG A 509 22.25 -2.89 -19.07
N SER A 510 21.97 -4.15 -19.37
CA SER A 510 21.52 -4.56 -20.69
C SER A 510 20.26 -3.78 -21.15
N VAL A 511 19.30 -3.58 -20.25
CA VAL A 511 18.05 -2.82 -20.50
C VAL A 511 18.31 -1.32 -20.73
N LEU A 512 19.39 -0.76 -20.17
CA LEU A 512 19.73 0.65 -20.43
C LEU A 512 20.02 0.88 -21.91
N ARG A 513 20.81 0.00 -22.52
CA ARG A 513 21.21 0.09 -23.95
C ARG A 513 20.04 -0.13 -24.91
N SER A 514 19.01 -0.86 -24.50
CA SER A 514 17.78 -1.00 -25.29
C SER A 514 16.81 0.19 -25.09
N SER A 515 16.93 0.90 -23.96
CA SER A 515 16.08 2.04 -23.62
C SER A 515 16.63 3.38 -24.13
N PHE A 516 17.95 3.56 -24.06
CA PHE A 516 18.65 4.81 -24.41
C PHE A 516 19.92 4.55 -25.21
N GLU A 517 20.33 5.53 -26.02
CA GLU A 517 21.65 5.60 -26.65
C GLU A 517 22.66 6.11 -25.62
N VAL A 518 23.43 5.16 -25.05
CA VAL A 518 24.44 5.47 -24.04
C VAL A 518 25.57 6.32 -24.66
N GLY A 519 25.97 7.35 -23.97
CA GLY A 519 26.95 8.36 -24.42
C GLY A 519 26.32 9.57 -25.11
N ARG A 520 25.03 9.48 -25.51
CA ARG A 520 24.33 10.54 -26.23
C ARG A 520 23.02 10.98 -25.54
N GLU A 521 22.22 10.05 -25.03
CA GLU A 521 20.94 10.31 -24.36
C GLU A 521 21.06 10.20 -22.85
N VAL A 522 21.94 9.30 -22.37
CA VAL A 522 22.31 9.08 -20.99
C VAL A 522 23.76 8.61 -20.90
N LEU A 523 24.37 8.68 -19.72
CA LEU A 523 25.71 8.17 -19.47
C LEU A 523 25.65 6.96 -18.55
N ALA A 524 26.59 6.03 -18.75
CA ALA A 524 26.66 4.79 -17.98
C ALA A 524 28.05 4.56 -17.39
N PHE A 525 28.10 4.00 -16.18
CA PHE A 525 29.34 3.55 -15.53
C PHE A 525 29.25 2.06 -15.16
N GLY A 526 30.34 1.35 -15.41
CA GLY A 526 30.48 -0.05 -14.98
C GLY A 526 31.01 -0.12 -13.54
N ARG A 527 31.98 0.66 -13.21
CA ARG A 527 32.66 0.72 -11.91
C ARG A 527 32.52 2.11 -11.30
N VAL A 528 32.38 2.17 -9.98
CA VAL A 528 32.20 3.46 -9.27
C VAL A 528 33.39 4.38 -9.40
N GLU A 529 34.60 3.83 -9.61
CA GLU A 529 35.85 4.55 -9.80
C GLU A 529 35.89 5.36 -11.11
N GLU A 530 34.99 5.04 -12.08
CA GLU A 530 34.84 5.77 -13.35
C GLU A 530 34.07 7.08 -13.17
N LEU A 531 33.29 7.20 -12.09
CA LEU A 531 32.39 8.33 -11.87
C LEU A 531 33.07 9.71 -11.85
N PRO A 532 34.23 9.90 -11.19
CA PRO A 532 34.88 11.21 -11.16
C PRO A 532 35.25 11.72 -12.55
N ASP A 533 35.85 10.88 -13.39
CA ASP A 533 36.22 11.24 -14.75
C ASP A 533 35.00 11.53 -15.60
N LEU A 534 34.02 10.63 -15.58
CA LEU A 534 32.79 10.75 -16.35
C LEU A 534 32.00 12.03 -15.99
N VAL A 535 31.87 12.32 -14.70
CA VAL A 535 31.21 13.54 -14.21
C VAL A 535 32.03 14.77 -14.55
N GLY A 536 33.34 14.72 -14.36
CA GLY A 536 34.28 15.81 -14.67
C GLY A 536 34.22 16.20 -16.16
N ASP A 537 34.15 15.21 -17.06
CA ASP A 537 34.05 15.47 -18.52
C ASP A 537 32.76 16.23 -18.86
N VAL A 538 31.65 15.80 -18.32
CA VAL A 538 30.32 16.45 -18.55
C VAL A 538 30.27 17.86 -17.94
N LEU A 539 30.90 18.07 -16.79
CA LEU A 539 30.91 19.39 -16.13
C LEU A 539 31.78 20.41 -16.87
N ARG A 540 32.82 19.96 -17.56
CA ARG A 540 33.76 20.84 -18.31
C ARG A 540 33.13 21.43 -19.57
N ASP A 541 32.19 20.73 -20.21
CA ASP A 541 31.56 21.15 -21.46
C ASP A 541 30.04 21.35 -21.29
N GLY A 542 29.61 22.61 -21.22
CA GLY A 542 28.22 22.99 -21.04
C GLY A 542 27.34 22.64 -22.25
N ASP A 543 27.88 22.72 -23.46
CA ASP A 543 27.13 22.44 -24.69
C ASP A 543 26.89 20.94 -24.84
N VAL A 544 27.92 20.11 -24.62
CA VAL A 544 27.79 18.65 -24.60
C VAL A 544 26.78 18.20 -23.52
N ARG A 545 26.84 18.82 -22.34
CA ARG A 545 25.87 18.53 -21.26
C ARG A 545 24.44 18.85 -21.68
N GLN A 546 24.22 20.01 -22.33
CA GLN A 546 22.90 20.40 -22.80
C GLN A 546 22.41 19.45 -23.92
N ASP A 547 23.27 19.07 -24.84
CA ASP A 547 22.93 18.14 -25.94
C ASP A 547 22.48 16.78 -25.41
N ILE A 548 23.17 16.23 -24.38
CA ILE A 548 22.80 14.98 -23.70
C ILE A 548 21.43 15.12 -23.01
N ALA A 549 21.22 16.22 -22.28
CA ALA A 549 19.96 16.48 -21.58
C ALA A 549 18.78 16.56 -22.55
N ASP A 550 18.95 17.28 -23.67
CA ASP A 550 17.92 17.45 -24.69
C ASP A 550 17.65 16.15 -25.46
N ALA A 551 18.67 15.37 -25.79
CA ALA A 551 18.51 14.08 -26.45
C ALA A 551 17.81 13.07 -25.52
N GLY A 552 18.25 12.98 -24.28
CA GLY A 552 17.63 12.15 -23.24
C GLY A 552 16.16 12.51 -23.03
N ARG A 553 15.84 13.81 -22.96
CA ARG A 553 14.46 14.28 -22.83
C ARG A 553 13.58 13.89 -24.02
N ARG A 554 14.07 14.11 -25.25
CA ARG A 554 13.33 13.71 -26.46
C ARG A 554 13.03 12.21 -26.45
N ARG A 555 13.99 11.38 -26.06
CA ARG A 555 13.82 9.93 -25.92
C ARG A 555 12.78 9.58 -24.87
N ALA A 556 12.89 10.15 -23.67
CA ALA A 556 11.98 9.90 -22.55
C ALA A 556 10.54 10.28 -22.90
N VAL A 557 10.31 11.45 -23.51
CA VAL A 557 8.99 11.91 -23.93
C VAL A 557 8.36 10.95 -24.94
N ARG A 558 9.13 10.54 -25.96
CA ARG A 558 8.64 9.70 -27.05
C ARG A 558 8.34 8.27 -26.62
N ASP A 559 9.25 7.62 -25.88
CA ASP A 559 9.26 6.17 -25.69
C ASP A 559 9.03 5.73 -24.23
N HIS A 560 9.34 6.61 -23.27
CA HIS A 560 9.37 6.29 -21.83
C HIS A 560 8.44 7.19 -20.99
N SER A 561 7.44 7.82 -21.61
CA SER A 561 6.35 8.47 -20.88
C SER A 561 5.29 7.44 -20.49
N TRP A 562 4.56 7.68 -19.37
CA TRP A 562 3.41 6.85 -19.01
C TRP A 562 2.32 6.86 -20.10
N THR A 563 2.21 7.92 -20.88
CA THR A 563 1.31 7.96 -22.04
C THR A 563 1.75 6.95 -23.12
N ALA A 564 3.04 6.90 -23.47
CA ALA A 564 3.56 5.92 -24.41
C ALA A 564 3.45 4.47 -23.87
N TRP A 565 3.68 4.30 -22.57
CA TRP A 565 3.50 3.01 -21.88
C TRP A 565 2.04 2.54 -21.95
N TRP A 566 1.09 3.45 -21.66
CA TRP A 566 -0.33 3.11 -21.70
C TRP A 566 -0.80 2.77 -23.11
N THR A 567 -0.40 3.56 -24.12
CA THR A 567 -0.72 3.28 -25.52
C THR A 567 -0.28 1.88 -25.92
N TRP A 568 0.94 1.49 -25.54
CA TRP A 568 1.43 0.14 -25.76
C TRP A 568 0.58 -0.92 -25.00
N ALA A 569 0.28 -0.70 -23.73
CA ALA A 569 -0.50 -1.63 -22.93
C ALA A 569 -1.91 -1.83 -23.48
N GLU A 570 -2.55 -0.76 -23.95
CA GLU A 570 -3.85 -0.82 -24.61
C GLU A 570 -3.81 -1.64 -25.89
N GLN A 571 -2.78 -1.48 -26.71
CA GLN A 571 -2.58 -2.27 -27.93
C GLN A 571 -2.40 -3.77 -27.59
N GLU A 572 -1.59 -4.10 -26.59
CA GLU A 572 -1.40 -5.49 -26.16
C GLU A 572 -2.68 -6.11 -25.59
N LEU A 573 -3.44 -5.35 -24.80
CA LEU A 573 -4.73 -5.81 -24.28
C LEU A 573 -5.74 -6.09 -25.40
N ARG A 574 -5.88 -5.17 -26.36
CA ARG A 574 -6.79 -5.37 -27.50
C ARG A 574 -6.37 -6.53 -28.39
N LYS A 575 -5.07 -6.74 -28.60
CA LYS A 575 -4.50 -7.85 -29.37
C LYS A 575 -4.77 -9.20 -28.70
N ARG A 576 -4.67 -9.29 -27.37
CA ARG A 576 -4.82 -10.54 -26.62
C ARG A 576 -6.25 -10.86 -26.25
N PHE A 577 -7.07 -9.86 -25.95
CA PHE A 577 -8.36 -10.04 -25.27
C PHE A 577 -9.52 -9.27 -25.95
N GLY A 578 -9.26 -8.57 -27.05
CA GLY A 578 -10.25 -7.80 -27.83
C GLY A 578 -11.03 -8.63 -28.85
#